data_8fbcfc89c4452ba300442e8c4cb95403
#
_entry.id   8fbcfc89c4452ba300442e8c4cb95403
#
_cell.length_a   1.000
_cell.length_b   1.000
_cell.length_c   1.000
_cell.angle_alpha   90.00
_cell.angle_beta   90.00
_cell.angle_gamma   90.00
#
_symmetry.space_group_name_H-M   'P 1'
#
loop_
_entity.id
_entity.type
_entity.pdbx_description
1 polymer ?
#
loop_
_entity_poly.entity_id
_entity_poly.type
_entity_poly.pdbx_seq_one_letter_code
_entity_poly.pdbx_strand_id
1 'polypeptide(L)'
;RVVMWDNTNVDFQGKPTDAELQCLTFSLYYGGNVAKGGIFLQLCGWLGGWELWLGAVSDSDYLEKSGILSYQELFQKNNMTNDIPFTNILDKGYCCVLAAWRAGGQLLLQPFFAKSDRKFLSHEVLLLGAVAADRSANERAVKQMKLCSMIAHGIHHCQDFECIADVWIAWGFQCNFMFKPVL
;
A
#
# COMPACT_ATOMS: atom_id res chain seq x y z
N ARG A 1 0.08 17.82 0.32
CA ARG A 1 -0.61 16.53 0.04
C ARG A 1 0.36 15.40 0.32
N VAL A 2 0.31 14.84 1.51
CA VAL A 2 1.15 13.72 1.89
C VAL A 2 0.30 12.46 1.93
N VAL A 3 0.77 11.40 1.28
CA VAL A 3 0.11 10.10 1.23
C VAL A 3 1.12 9.03 1.60
N MET A 4 0.77 8.20 2.54
CA MET A 4 1.54 7.00 2.88
C MET A 4 0.94 5.82 2.11
N TRP A 5 1.79 5.06 1.44
CA TRP A 5 1.41 3.87 0.70
C TRP A 5 2.00 2.63 1.34
N ASP A 6 1.18 1.59 1.41
CA ASP A 6 1.61 0.29 1.88
C ASP A 6 0.80 -0.81 1.18
N ASN A 7 1.32 -2.01 1.17
CA ASN A 7 0.61 -3.19 0.71
C ASN A 7 0.41 -4.16 1.87
N THR A 8 -0.71 -4.82 1.87
CA THR A 8 -0.94 -5.91 2.81
C THR A 8 -1.44 -7.14 2.10
N ASN A 9 -1.17 -8.30 2.69
CA ASN A 9 -1.68 -9.54 2.17
C ASN A 9 -2.97 -9.95 2.88
N VAL A 10 -3.86 -10.52 2.07
CA VAL A 10 -5.09 -11.16 2.49
C VAL A 10 -4.97 -12.64 2.12
N ASP A 11 -5.06 -13.51 3.09
CA ASP A 11 -4.91 -14.94 2.89
C ASP A 11 -6.08 -15.52 2.09
N PHE A 12 -5.84 -16.55 1.29
CA PHE A 12 -6.91 -17.41 0.79
C PHE A 12 -7.29 -18.46 1.81
N GLN A 13 -8.57 -18.78 1.89
CA GLN A 13 -9.07 -19.90 2.69
C GLN A 13 -8.74 -21.22 1.95
N GLY A 14 -7.61 -21.80 2.32
CA GLY A 14 -7.11 -23.01 1.67
C GLY A 14 -6.33 -22.72 0.38
N LYS A 15 -5.96 -23.80 -0.27
CA LYS A 15 -5.16 -23.78 -1.49
C LYS A 15 -6.10 -23.77 -2.69
N PRO A 16 -5.95 -22.85 -3.65
CA PRO A 16 -6.71 -22.91 -4.89
C PRO A 16 -6.52 -24.24 -5.59
N THR A 17 -7.59 -24.81 -6.11
CA THR A 17 -7.55 -26.09 -6.83
C THR A 17 -7.02 -25.97 -8.25
N ASP A 18 -7.19 -24.79 -8.83
CA ASP A 18 -6.65 -24.46 -10.14
C ASP A 18 -5.15 -24.16 -10.04
N ALA A 19 -4.34 -24.83 -10.88
CA ALA A 19 -2.89 -24.72 -10.83
C ALA A 19 -2.38 -23.33 -11.27
N GLU A 20 -3.05 -22.68 -12.22
CA GLU A 20 -2.70 -21.34 -12.67
C GLU A 20 -3.00 -20.31 -11.58
N LEU A 21 -4.20 -20.34 -11.02
CA LEU A 21 -4.58 -19.47 -9.90
C LEU A 21 -3.66 -19.70 -8.70
N GLN A 22 -3.27 -20.94 -8.43
CA GLN A 22 -2.33 -21.24 -7.36
C GLN A 22 -0.97 -20.59 -7.60
N CYS A 23 -0.43 -20.65 -8.83
CA CYS A 23 0.84 -19.98 -9.16
C CYS A 23 0.74 -18.46 -9.06
N LEU A 24 -0.35 -17.87 -9.53
CA LEU A 24 -0.57 -16.43 -9.54
C LEU A 24 -0.80 -15.84 -8.13
N THR A 25 -1.31 -16.65 -7.20
CA THR A 25 -1.58 -16.21 -5.83
C THR A 25 -0.47 -16.57 -4.85
N PHE A 26 0.46 -17.48 -5.21
CA PHE A 26 1.48 -17.95 -4.29
C PHE A 26 2.55 -16.89 -4.04
N SER A 27 2.67 -16.46 -2.79
CA SER A 27 3.72 -15.57 -2.35
C SER A 27 4.87 -16.36 -1.73
N LEU A 28 6.05 -16.28 -2.36
CA LEU A 28 7.28 -16.89 -1.84
C LEU A 28 7.66 -16.34 -0.45
N TYR A 29 7.37 -15.06 -0.22
CA TYR A 29 7.70 -14.40 1.04
C TYR A 29 6.86 -14.93 2.22
N TYR A 30 5.57 -15.21 1.97
CA TYR A 30 4.65 -15.70 3.02
C TYR A 30 4.52 -17.23 3.03
N GLY A 31 5.00 -17.91 1.99
CA GLY A 31 4.88 -19.35 1.87
C GLY A 31 3.45 -19.86 1.66
N GLY A 32 2.55 -19.01 1.14
CA GLY A 32 1.14 -19.32 0.97
C GLY A 32 0.47 -18.55 -0.17
N ASN A 33 -0.77 -18.94 -0.45
CA ASN A 33 -1.61 -18.27 -1.44
C ASN A 33 -2.28 -17.05 -0.80
N VAL A 34 -2.05 -15.87 -1.36
CA VAL A 34 -2.54 -14.59 -0.85
C VAL A 34 -3.01 -13.70 -1.99
N ALA A 35 -3.87 -12.75 -1.66
CA ALA A 35 -4.10 -11.56 -2.47
C ALA A 35 -3.34 -10.38 -1.85
N LYS A 36 -2.89 -9.44 -2.67
CA LYS A 36 -2.18 -8.24 -2.24
C LYS A 36 -3.06 -7.03 -2.44
N GLY A 37 -3.42 -6.37 -1.34
CA GLY A 37 -4.22 -5.15 -1.35
C GLY A 37 -3.39 -3.91 -1.04
N GLY A 38 -3.53 -2.89 -1.88
CA GLY A 38 -2.94 -1.59 -1.62
C GLY A 38 -3.76 -0.80 -0.61
N ILE A 39 -3.06 -0.05 0.21
CA ILE A 39 -3.63 0.84 1.22
C ILE A 39 -2.96 2.19 1.08
N PHE A 40 -3.74 3.26 1.18
CA PHE A 40 -3.20 4.59 1.32
C PHE A 40 -3.78 5.29 2.53
N LEU A 41 -2.94 6.05 3.21
CA LEU A 41 -3.31 6.87 4.36
C LEU A 41 -2.83 8.31 4.15
N GLN A 42 -3.74 9.26 4.26
CA GLN A 42 -3.41 10.69 4.22
C GLN A 42 -3.09 11.20 5.63
N LEU A 43 -2.29 12.27 5.74
CA LEU A 43 -1.96 12.88 7.03
C LEU A 43 -3.17 13.41 7.82
N CYS A 44 -4.31 13.61 7.18
CA CYS A 44 -5.55 13.93 7.89
C CYS A 44 -6.22 12.70 8.52
N GLY A 45 -5.62 11.53 8.41
CA GLY A 45 -6.16 10.26 8.91
C GLY A 45 -7.12 9.55 7.95
N TRP A 46 -7.32 10.09 6.74
CA TRP A 46 -8.18 9.48 5.75
C TRP A 46 -7.53 8.23 5.16
N LEU A 47 -8.21 7.10 5.32
CA LEU A 47 -7.80 5.78 4.86
C LEU A 47 -8.54 5.40 3.57
N GLY A 48 -7.85 4.76 2.64
CA GLY A 48 -8.48 4.15 1.47
C GLY A 48 -7.83 2.83 1.08
N GLY A 49 -8.63 1.96 0.49
CA GLY A 49 -8.17 0.79 -0.24
C GLY A 49 -7.85 1.17 -1.68
N TRP A 50 -6.82 0.60 -2.23
CA TRP A 50 -6.51 0.62 -3.66
C TRP A 50 -6.67 -0.79 -4.19
N GLU A 51 -6.51 -1.03 -5.45
CA GLU A 51 -6.74 -2.32 -6.10
C GLU A 51 -6.28 -3.55 -5.29
N LEU A 52 -6.95 -4.67 -5.48
CA LEU A 52 -6.56 -5.98 -4.96
C LEU A 52 -5.97 -6.80 -6.10
N TRP A 53 -4.77 -7.32 -5.92
CA TRP A 53 -4.03 -8.10 -6.91
C TRP A 53 -3.70 -9.49 -6.40
N LEU A 54 -3.38 -10.40 -7.31
CA LEU A 54 -2.92 -11.75 -6.96
C LEU A 54 -1.51 -11.70 -6.35
N GLY A 55 -1.27 -12.48 -5.30
CA GLY A 55 -0.17 -12.31 -4.36
C GLY A 55 1.24 -12.62 -4.86
N ALA A 56 1.39 -13.20 -6.06
CA ALA A 56 2.70 -13.40 -6.68
C ALA A 56 3.37 -12.09 -7.13
N VAL A 57 2.61 -10.98 -7.20
CA VAL A 57 3.12 -9.68 -7.61
C VAL A 57 3.99 -9.07 -6.50
N SER A 58 5.18 -8.56 -6.85
CA SER A 58 6.02 -7.83 -5.90
C SER A 58 5.40 -6.48 -5.50
N ASP A 59 5.83 -5.90 -4.38
CA ASP A 59 5.32 -4.58 -3.95
C ASP A 59 5.67 -3.48 -4.96
N SER A 60 6.85 -3.57 -5.57
CA SER A 60 7.28 -2.63 -6.62
C SER A 60 6.44 -2.76 -7.88
N ASP A 61 6.21 -4.00 -8.37
CA ASP A 61 5.35 -4.25 -9.52
C ASP A 61 3.91 -3.82 -9.27
N TYR A 62 3.42 -4.02 -8.04
CA TYR A 62 2.10 -3.58 -7.65
C TYR A 62 1.95 -2.06 -7.83
N LEU A 63 2.86 -1.26 -7.27
CA LEU A 63 2.80 0.21 -7.39
C LEU A 63 2.98 0.68 -8.83
N GLU A 64 3.86 0.04 -9.60
CA GLU A 64 4.11 0.41 -11.00
C GLU A 64 2.89 0.16 -11.87
N LYS A 65 2.23 -0.99 -11.70
CA LYS A 65 1.15 -1.46 -12.57
C LYS A 65 -0.25 -1.04 -12.13
N SER A 66 -0.44 -0.68 -10.85
CA SER A 66 -1.75 -0.33 -10.29
C SER A 66 -2.29 1.04 -10.73
N GLY A 67 -1.58 1.78 -11.55
CA GLY A 67 -2.02 3.08 -12.06
C GLY A 67 -2.00 4.23 -11.03
N ILE A 68 -1.48 4.02 -9.82
CA ILE A 68 -1.43 5.04 -8.77
C ILE A 68 -0.71 6.30 -9.24
N LEU A 69 0.45 6.16 -9.92
CA LEU A 69 1.21 7.30 -10.42
C LEU A 69 0.41 8.09 -11.46
N SER A 70 -0.18 7.40 -12.43
CA SER A 70 -1.01 8.04 -13.46
C SER A 70 -2.22 8.74 -12.87
N TYR A 71 -2.84 8.15 -11.84
CA TYR A 71 -3.94 8.78 -11.12
C TYR A 71 -3.49 10.07 -10.42
N GLN A 72 -2.35 10.06 -9.75
CA GLN A 72 -1.81 11.25 -9.09
C GLN A 72 -1.45 12.36 -10.09
N GLU A 73 -0.86 12.02 -11.23
CA GLU A 73 -0.56 12.97 -12.30
C GLU A 73 -1.83 13.59 -12.89
N LEU A 74 -2.85 12.76 -13.16
CA LEU A 74 -4.14 13.23 -13.65
C LEU A 74 -4.84 14.14 -12.63
N PHE A 75 -4.79 13.76 -11.35
CA PHE A 75 -5.35 14.56 -10.27
C PHE A 75 -4.64 15.92 -10.13
N GLN A 76 -3.34 15.97 -10.29
CA GLN A 76 -2.57 17.23 -10.28
C GLN A 76 -2.96 18.14 -11.45
N LYS A 77 -3.10 17.58 -12.65
CA LYS A 77 -3.51 18.34 -13.85
C LYS A 77 -4.90 18.93 -13.73
N ASN A 78 -5.84 18.21 -13.16
CA ASN A 78 -7.24 18.60 -13.10
C ASN A 78 -7.56 19.55 -11.92
N ASN A 79 -6.72 19.59 -10.90
CA ASN A 79 -6.89 20.49 -9.77
C ASN A 79 -6.00 21.72 -9.99
N MET A 80 -6.59 22.90 -10.02
CA MET A 80 -5.94 24.21 -10.23
C MET A 80 -4.84 24.56 -9.20
N THR A 81 -4.42 23.63 -8.37
CA THR A 81 -3.34 23.75 -7.39
C THR A 81 -2.08 23.07 -7.90
N ASN A 82 -1.70 23.37 -9.14
CA ASN A 82 -0.58 22.73 -9.88
C ASN A 82 0.80 22.84 -9.20
N ASP A 83 0.93 23.71 -8.20
CA ASP A 83 2.23 24.03 -7.60
C ASP A 83 2.60 23.13 -6.39
N ILE A 84 1.69 22.28 -5.91
CA ILE A 84 1.97 21.43 -4.75
C ILE A 84 1.99 19.95 -5.17
N PRO A 85 3.18 19.36 -5.37
CA PRO A 85 3.30 17.95 -5.71
C PRO A 85 2.79 17.06 -4.57
N PHE A 86 2.42 15.83 -4.92
CA PHE A 86 2.21 14.80 -3.91
C PHE A 86 3.54 14.46 -3.25
N THR A 87 3.52 14.32 -1.93
CA THR A 87 4.61 13.74 -1.16
C THR A 87 4.19 12.33 -0.78
N ASN A 88 4.88 11.33 -1.29
CA ASN A 88 4.57 9.95 -1.04
C ASN A 88 5.56 9.38 -0.05
N ILE A 89 5.05 8.78 1.03
CA ILE A 89 5.85 8.04 2.01
C ILE A 89 5.76 6.56 1.65
N LEU A 90 6.90 5.95 1.37
CA LEU A 90 7.01 4.57 0.92
C LEU A 90 7.94 3.77 1.83
N ASP A 91 7.71 2.47 1.95
CA ASP A 91 8.65 1.58 2.62
C ASP A 91 9.90 1.32 1.74
N LYS A 92 10.93 0.76 2.33
CA LYS A 92 12.20 0.42 1.67
C LYS A 92 12.02 -0.56 0.50
N GLY A 93 11.01 -1.42 0.55
CA GLY A 93 10.70 -2.40 -0.49
C GLY A 93 10.39 -1.80 -1.87
N TYR A 94 10.05 -0.50 -1.92
CA TYR A 94 9.65 0.18 -3.15
C TYR A 94 10.78 0.89 -3.90
N CYS A 95 12.01 0.50 -3.70
CA CYS A 95 13.17 1.19 -4.30
C CYS A 95 13.16 1.21 -5.84
N CYS A 96 12.59 0.21 -6.49
CA CYS A 96 12.60 0.10 -7.95
C CYS A 96 11.70 1.13 -8.66
N VAL A 97 10.66 1.62 -8.00
CA VAL A 97 9.71 2.59 -8.60
C VAL A 97 10.12 4.05 -8.39
N LEU A 98 11.15 4.31 -7.59
CA LEU A 98 11.54 5.67 -7.20
C LEU A 98 11.91 6.56 -8.40
N ALA A 99 12.56 5.99 -9.42
CA ALA A 99 12.97 6.74 -10.60
C ALA A 99 11.76 7.22 -11.42
N ALA A 100 10.79 6.34 -11.66
CA ALA A 100 9.57 6.67 -12.39
C ALA A 100 8.73 7.73 -11.66
N TRP A 101 8.57 7.59 -10.34
CA TRP A 101 7.82 8.53 -9.55
C TRP A 101 8.47 9.91 -9.46
N ARG A 102 9.80 9.98 -9.37
CA ARG A 102 10.54 11.26 -9.43
C ARG A 102 10.44 11.91 -10.80
N ALA A 103 10.48 11.12 -11.87
CA ALA A 103 10.29 11.64 -13.22
C ALA A 103 8.89 12.22 -13.43
N GLY A 104 7.86 11.67 -12.77
CA GLY A 104 6.50 12.21 -12.72
C GLY A 104 6.33 13.43 -11.79
N GLY A 105 7.40 13.98 -11.23
CA GLY A 105 7.36 15.17 -10.37
C GLY A 105 6.89 14.91 -8.93
N GLN A 106 6.82 13.65 -8.51
CA GLN A 106 6.41 13.28 -7.15
C GLN A 106 7.56 13.45 -6.15
N LEU A 107 7.25 13.97 -4.96
CA LEU A 107 8.17 13.96 -3.84
C LEU A 107 8.08 12.61 -3.11
N LEU A 108 9.24 12.01 -2.82
CA LEU A 108 9.32 10.69 -2.20
C LEU A 108 10.09 10.77 -0.89
N LEU A 109 9.47 10.28 0.17
CA LEU A 109 10.09 10.07 1.47
C LEU A 109 10.20 8.57 1.73
N GLN A 110 11.43 8.12 1.96
CA GLN A 110 11.74 6.73 2.27
C GLN A 110 12.71 6.67 3.44
N PRO A 111 12.63 5.64 4.31
CA PRO A 111 13.63 5.44 5.34
C PRO A 111 15.03 5.29 4.72
N PHE A 112 16.03 5.92 5.30
CA PHE A 112 17.41 5.76 4.86
C PHE A 112 17.88 4.31 5.00
N PHE A 113 18.65 3.85 4.02
CA PHE A 113 19.36 2.59 4.14
C PHE A 113 20.58 2.75 5.06
N ALA A 114 20.72 1.84 6.01
CA ALA A 114 21.96 1.75 6.77
C ALA A 114 23.11 1.38 5.81
N LYS A 115 24.17 2.17 5.83
CA LYS A 115 25.40 1.84 5.13
C LYS A 115 26.31 1.10 6.12
N SER A 116 26.99 0.06 5.64
CA SER A 116 27.90 -0.73 6.47
C SER A 116 29.11 0.06 7.01
N ASP A 117 29.43 1.15 6.34
CA ASP A 117 30.63 1.94 6.55
C ASP A 117 30.44 3.18 7.43
N ARG A 118 29.18 3.56 7.74
CA ARG A 118 28.94 4.73 8.60
C ARG A 118 27.69 4.62 9.48
N LYS A 119 27.75 5.29 10.64
CA LYS A 119 26.57 5.52 11.49
C LYS A 119 25.69 6.62 10.90
N PHE A 120 24.41 6.60 11.24
CA PHE A 120 23.50 7.69 10.90
C PHE A 120 23.92 8.99 11.57
N LEU A 121 23.76 10.09 10.86
CA LEU A 121 23.91 11.43 11.40
C LEU A 121 22.69 11.80 12.27
N SER A 122 22.85 12.74 13.21
CA SER A 122 21.78 13.11 14.14
C SER A 122 20.49 13.55 13.42
N HIS A 123 20.59 14.31 12.34
CA HIS A 123 19.42 14.72 11.57
C HIS A 123 18.77 13.56 10.79
N GLU A 124 19.56 12.58 10.34
CA GLU A 124 19.06 11.34 9.73
C GLU A 124 18.26 10.52 10.75
N VAL A 125 18.75 10.43 12.00
CA VAL A 125 18.05 9.74 13.10
C VAL A 125 16.72 10.42 13.41
N LEU A 126 16.68 11.76 13.47
CA LEU A 126 15.44 12.50 13.70
C LEU A 126 14.43 12.27 12.57
N LEU A 127 14.87 12.33 11.32
CA LEU A 127 14.00 12.08 10.17
C LEU A 127 13.51 10.63 10.14
N LEU A 128 14.38 9.65 10.45
CA LEU A 128 13.97 8.26 10.59
C LEU A 128 12.92 8.08 11.69
N GLY A 129 13.05 8.80 12.81
CA GLY A 129 12.06 8.78 13.89
C GLY A 129 10.68 9.29 13.42
N ALA A 130 10.65 10.40 12.67
CA ALA A 130 9.42 10.94 12.10
C ALA A 130 8.78 9.95 11.11
N VAL A 131 9.55 9.42 10.15
CA VAL A 131 9.06 8.42 9.18
C VAL A 131 8.59 7.13 9.88
N ALA A 132 9.24 6.73 10.97
CA ALA A 132 8.82 5.55 11.74
C ALA A 132 7.47 5.78 12.46
N ALA A 133 7.23 7.00 12.96
CA ALA A 133 5.94 7.36 13.56
C ALA A 133 4.80 7.27 12.51
N ASP A 134 5.03 7.82 11.32
CA ASP A 134 4.06 7.76 10.22
C ASP A 134 3.80 6.31 9.78
N ARG A 135 4.83 5.47 9.70
CA ARG A 135 4.69 4.03 9.41
C ARG A 135 3.85 3.29 10.44
N SER A 136 3.97 3.64 11.71
CA SER A 136 3.13 3.07 12.76
C SER A 136 1.64 3.38 12.52
N ALA A 137 1.32 4.54 11.91
CA ALA A 137 -0.05 4.82 11.47
C ALA A 137 -0.50 3.89 10.34
N ASN A 138 0.35 3.61 9.35
CA ASN A 138 0.05 2.62 8.32
C ASN A 138 -0.26 1.23 8.88
N GLU A 139 0.50 0.76 9.86
CA GLU A 139 0.23 -0.54 10.50
C GLU A 139 -1.14 -0.56 11.20
N ARG A 140 -1.58 0.56 11.79
CA ARG A 140 -2.93 0.69 12.33
C ARG A 140 -3.98 0.68 11.22
N ALA A 141 -3.72 1.35 10.10
CA ALA A 141 -4.59 1.34 8.93
C ALA A 141 -4.76 -0.08 8.35
N VAL A 142 -3.66 -0.81 8.20
CA VAL A 142 -3.66 -2.24 7.79
C VAL A 142 -4.56 -3.08 8.72
N LYS A 143 -4.46 -2.87 10.04
CA LYS A 143 -5.32 -3.59 11.00
C LYS A 143 -6.79 -3.26 10.80
N GLN A 144 -7.14 -1.99 10.57
CA GLN A 144 -8.54 -1.61 10.30
C GLN A 144 -9.05 -2.23 9.00
N MET A 145 -8.25 -2.25 7.95
CA MET A 145 -8.60 -2.90 6.69
C MET A 145 -8.88 -4.40 6.86
N LYS A 146 -8.10 -5.08 7.68
CA LYS A 146 -8.26 -6.51 7.97
C LYS A 146 -9.46 -6.85 8.87
N LEU A 147 -10.19 -5.87 9.40
CA LEU A 147 -11.42 -6.11 10.17
C LEU A 147 -12.66 -6.33 9.29
N CYS A 148 -12.57 -6.16 7.98
CA CYS A 148 -13.65 -6.50 7.06
C CYS A 148 -14.01 -7.99 7.20
N SER A 149 -15.25 -8.29 7.56
CA SER A 149 -15.69 -9.68 7.81
C SER A 149 -15.53 -10.60 6.60
N MET A 150 -15.65 -10.06 5.38
CA MET A 150 -15.46 -10.82 4.13
C MET A 150 -13.99 -11.16 3.86
N ILE A 151 -13.06 -10.48 4.50
CA ILE A 151 -11.62 -10.57 4.28
C ILE A 151 -10.90 -11.13 5.52
N ALA A 152 -11.44 -10.87 6.71
CA ALA A 152 -10.81 -11.19 8.00
C ALA A 152 -10.52 -12.68 8.19
N HIS A 153 -11.30 -13.54 7.57
CA HIS A 153 -11.14 -14.99 7.61
C HIS A 153 -10.47 -15.57 6.36
N GLY A 154 -9.97 -14.71 5.49
CA GLY A 154 -9.39 -15.07 4.20
C GLY A 154 -10.43 -15.14 3.06
N ILE A 155 -9.95 -15.02 1.84
CA ILE A 155 -10.75 -15.06 0.62
C ILE A 155 -11.05 -16.54 0.30
N HIS A 156 -12.33 -16.89 0.19
CA HIS A 156 -12.70 -18.23 -0.24
C HIS A 156 -12.47 -18.38 -1.74
N HIS A 157 -11.89 -19.49 -2.17
CA HIS A 157 -11.50 -19.75 -3.58
C HIS A 157 -12.67 -19.77 -4.58
N CYS A 158 -13.91 -19.92 -4.10
CA CYS A 158 -15.13 -19.83 -4.92
C CYS A 158 -15.69 -18.41 -5.01
N GLN A 159 -15.11 -17.43 -4.34
CA GLN A 159 -15.55 -16.04 -4.42
C GLN A 159 -15.01 -15.40 -5.69
N ASP A 160 -15.84 -14.57 -6.31
CA ASP A 160 -15.43 -13.73 -7.42
C ASP A 160 -14.37 -12.71 -6.92
N PHE A 161 -13.18 -12.80 -7.50
CA PHE A 161 -12.05 -11.96 -7.10
C PHE A 161 -12.31 -10.48 -7.38
N GLU A 162 -13.01 -10.14 -8.46
CA GLU A 162 -13.37 -8.76 -8.79
C GLU A 162 -14.32 -8.19 -7.73
N CYS A 163 -15.31 -8.97 -7.33
CA CYS A 163 -16.22 -8.56 -6.24
C CYS A 163 -15.47 -8.32 -4.93
N ILE A 164 -14.50 -9.16 -4.58
CA ILE A 164 -13.68 -8.95 -3.37
C ILE A 164 -12.79 -7.74 -3.50
N ALA A 165 -12.26 -7.43 -4.70
CA ALA A 165 -11.50 -6.22 -4.94
C ALA A 165 -12.34 -4.95 -4.74
N ASP A 166 -13.59 -4.94 -5.22
CA ASP A 166 -14.53 -3.85 -4.99
C ASP A 166 -14.86 -3.68 -3.50
N VAL A 167 -15.08 -4.80 -2.78
CA VAL A 167 -15.28 -4.79 -1.33
C VAL A 167 -14.07 -4.21 -0.60
N TRP A 168 -12.86 -4.52 -1.02
CA TRP A 168 -11.63 -3.97 -0.46
C TRP A 168 -11.59 -2.45 -0.54
N ILE A 169 -11.88 -1.90 -1.73
CA ILE A 169 -11.91 -0.45 -1.97
C ILE A 169 -13.02 0.22 -1.15
N ALA A 170 -14.24 -0.33 -1.22
CA ALA A 170 -15.40 0.20 -0.50
C ALA A 170 -15.20 0.17 1.02
N TRP A 171 -14.60 -0.89 1.54
CA TRP A 171 -14.30 -1.02 2.97
C TRP A 171 -13.26 0.01 3.43
N GLY A 172 -12.20 0.27 2.65
CA GLY A 172 -11.24 1.32 2.94
C GLY A 172 -11.91 2.68 3.12
N PHE A 173 -12.85 3.00 2.24
CA PHE A 173 -13.67 4.22 2.38
C PHE A 173 -14.54 4.18 3.66
N GLN A 174 -15.18 3.07 3.94
CA GLN A 174 -16.09 2.89 5.09
C GLN A 174 -15.37 2.99 6.43
N CYS A 175 -14.11 2.57 6.51
CA CYS A 175 -13.29 2.68 7.72
C CYS A 175 -13.23 4.10 8.29
N ASN A 176 -13.28 5.13 7.42
CA ASN A 176 -13.21 6.52 7.86
C ASN A 176 -14.45 6.98 8.67
N PHE A 177 -15.55 6.26 8.57
CA PHE A 177 -16.79 6.58 9.30
C PHE A 177 -16.98 5.66 10.53
N MET A 178 -16.38 4.48 10.51
CA MET A 178 -16.55 3.48 11.56
C MET A 178 -15.51 3.57 12.67
N PHE A 179 -14.32 4.02 12.34
CA PHE A 179 -13.19 4.06 13.26
C PHE A 179 -12.73 5.49 13.52
N LYS A 180 -12.04 5.69 14.65
CA LYS A 180 -11.33 6.95 14.90
C LYS A 180 -10.21 7.10 13.88
N PRO A 181 -9.85 8.34 13.49
CA PRO A 181 -8.71 8.60 12.62
C PRO A 181 -7.45 7.86 13.10
N VAL A 182 -6.70 7.34 12.15
CA VAL A 182 -5.53 6.48 12.43
C VAL A 182 -4.33 7.24 12.98
N LEU A 183 -4.32 8.56 12.80
CA LEU A 183 -3.24 9.47 13.24
C LEU A 183 -3.34 9.84 14.70
#